data_996e98680b25b64d0e08fb44c8a5c9ea
#
_entry.id   996e98680b25b64d0e08fb44c8a5c9ea
#
_cell.length_a   1.000
_cell.length_b   1.000
_cell.length_c   1.000
_cell.angle_alpha   90.00
_cell.angle_beta   90.00
_cell.angle_gamma   90.00
#
_symmetry.space_group_name_H-M   'P 1'
#
loop_
_entity.id
_entity.type
_entity.pdbx_description
1 polymer ?
#
loop_
_entity_poly.entity_id
_entity_poly.type
_entity_poly.pdbx_seq_one_letter_code
_entity_poly.pdbx_strand_id
1 'polypeptide(L)'
;YAESTAQLARARQSALAAREKLTRLMGLWGEQAQYALPERLPELPESVRDGDELEAKALTARLDVQAARRETEGLAKSLGLTRVTRYVDLLEVGALRNRETGEPVQRGWEVELRVPIFDFGGARTARAENLYMQAVNRAADTAIRARSEVRETYGAYRTAFDLARHYRDEIVPLRKRISEEMLLRYNGMLSSVFELLADAREAVASVNAYLEAQRDFWLADADLQMALTTGSPGGGGVAMKAAAPAAPAGGGH
;
A
#
# COMPACT_ATOMS: atom_id res chain seq x y z
N TYR A 1 37.99 0.56 12.41
CA TYR A 1 38.20 0.78 10.98
C TYR A 1 37.55 -0.34 10.14
N ALA A 2 37.86 -1.61 10.44
CA ALA A 2 37.30 -2.75 9.68
C ALA A 2 35.76 -2.80 9.70
N GLU A 3 35.16 -2.53 10.85
CA GLU A 3 33.70 -2.50 11.01
C GLU A 3 33.05 -1.38 10.18
N SER A 4 33.64 -0.17 10.20
CA SER A 4 33.12 0.97 9.43
C SER A 4 33.20 0.71 7.92
N THR A 5 34.26 0.03 7.47
CA THR A 5 34.43 -0.37 6.06
C THR A 5 33.37 -1.40 5.66
N ALA A 6 33.08 -2.38 6.52
CA ALA A 6 32.04 -3.37 6.29
C ALA A 6 30.63 -2.74 6.26
N GLN A 7 30.36 -1.80 7.17
CA GLN A 7 29.09 -1.06 7.18
C GLN A 7 28.91 -0.22 5.89
N LEU A 8 29.96 0.45 5.42
CA LEU A 8 29.94 1.19 4.16
C LEU A 8 29.66 0.27 2.96
N ALA A 9 30.30 -0.89 2.90
CA ALA A 9 30.07 -1.86 1.83
C ALA A 9 28.62 -2.36 1.83
N ARG A 10 28.05 -2.68 3.00
CA ARG A 10 26.64 -3.08 3.13
C ARG A 10 25.69 -1.96 2.72
N ALA A 11 25.96 -0.71 3.12
CA ALA A 11 25.14 0.44 2.74
C ALA A 11 25.14 0.67 1.22
N ARG A 12 26.32 0.56 0.58
CA ARG A 12 26.43 0.64 -0.89
C ARG A 12 25.63 -0.47 -1.59
N GLN A 13 25.74 -1.70 -1.11
CA GLN A 13 25.00 -2.83 -1.66
C GLN A 13 23.47 -2.64 -1.48
N SER A 14 23.04 -2.16 -0.32
CA SER A 14 21.60 -1.90 -0.10
C SER A 14 21.07 -0.77 -0.99
N ALA A 15 21.85 0.28 -1.21
CA ALA A 15 21.49 1.36 -2.14
C ALA A 15 21.36 0.86 -3.59
N LEU A 16 22.29 0.01 -4.04
CA LEU A 16 22.23 -0.60 -5.36
C LEU A 16 20.99 -1.49 -5.49
N ALA A 17 20.73 -2.36 -4.50
CA ALA A 17 19.55 -3.23 -4.48
C ALA A 17 18.23 -2.45 -4.47
N ALA A 18 18.17 -1.33 -3.73
CA ALA A 18 17.00 -0.45 -3.73
C ALA A 18 16.78 0.22 -5.09
N ARG A 19 17.85 0.66 -5.77
CA ARG A 19 17.77 1.21 -7.12
C ARG A 19 17.26 0.17 -8.13
N GLU A 20 17.76 -1.05 -8.09
CA GLU A 20 17.30 -2.15 -8.94
C GLU A 20 15.84 -2.51 -8.67
N LYS A 21 15.43 -2.49 -7.40
CA LYS A 21 14.02 -2.68 -7.03
C LYS A 21 13.14 -1.58 -7.62
N LEU A 22 13.57 -0.32 -7.56
CA LEU A 22 12.86 0.81 -8.14
C LEU A 22 12.76 0.68 -9.66
N THR A 23 13.84 0.34 -10.35
CA THR A 23 13.89 0.09 -11.81
C THR A 23 12.86 -0.97 -12.22
N ARG A 24 12.79 -2.08 -11.48
CA ARG A 24 11.80 -3.15 -11.72
C ARG A 24 10.37 -2.69 -11.50
N LEU A 25 10.12 -1.93 -10.42
CA LEU A 25 8.78 -1.43 -10.11
C LEU A 25 8.28 -0.40 -11.12
N MET A 26 9.17 0.39 -11.70
CA MET A 26 8.87 1.32 -12.78
C MET A 26 8.78 0.64 -14.17
N GLY A 27 9.17 -0.64 -14.29
CA GLY A 27 9.18 -1.36 -15.56
C GLY A 27 10.22 -0.82 -16.55
N LEU A 28 11.28 -0.16 -16.07
CA LEU A 28 12.32 0.42 -16.92
C LEU A 28 13.34 -0.63 -17.36
N TRP A 29 13.81 -0.53 -18.61
CA TRP A 29 14.81 -1.44 -19.18
C TRP A 29 15.72 -0.72 -20.20
N GLY A 30 16.91 -1.26 -20.44
CA GLY A 30 17.88 -0.70 -21.38
C GLY A 30 18.35 0.70 -20.98
N GLU A 31 18.33 1.65 -21.89
CA GLU A 31 18.77 3.03 -21.67
C GLU A 31 17.91 3.79 -20.65
N GLN A 32 16.63 3.42 -20.51
CA GLN A 32 15.72 4.02 -19.55
C GLN A 32 16.08 3.72 -18.07
N ALA A 33 16.91 2.71 -17.83
CA ALA A 33 17.41 2.39 -16.49
C ALA A 33 18.46 3.41 -15.99
N GLN A 34 18.95 4.30 -16.86
CA GLN A 34 19.86 5.38 -16.50
C GLN A 34 19.09 6.65 -16.14
N TYR A 35 18.55 6.68 -14.92
CA TYR A 35 17.86 7.85 -14.39
C TYR A 35 18.62 8.46 -13.20
N ALA A 36 18.51 9.78 -13.07
CA ALA A 36 19.07 10.50 -11.94
C ALA A 36 18.05 10.49 -10.77
N LEU A 37 18.55 10.17 -9.59
CA LEU A 37 17.78 10.34 -8.35
C LEU A 37 18.18 11.65 -7.68
N PRO A 38 17.29 12.32 -6.95
CA PRO A 38 17.65 13.47 -6.14
C PRO A 38 18.68 13.06 -5.08
N GLU A 39 19.65 13.94 -4.81
CA GLU A 39 20.74 13.68 -3.86
C GLU A 39 20.25 13.61 -2.41
N ARG A 40 19.12 14.23 -2.12
CA ARG A 40 18.53 14.32 -0.76
C ARG A 40 17.05 13.99 -0.81
N LEU A 41 16.56 13.46 0.31
CA LEU A 41 15.13 13.35 0.53
C LEU A 41 14.50 14.74 0.58
N PRO A 42 13.25 14.89 0.11
CA PRO A 42 12.52 16.16 0.27
C PRO A 42 12.42 16.56 1.73
N GLU A 43 12.37 17.87 1.99
CA GLU A 43 12.15 18.37 3.33
C GLU A 43 10.76 17.97 3.85
N LEU A 44 10.63 17.88 5.17
CA LEU A 44 9.36 17.63 5.81
C LEU A 44 8.37 18.77 5.50
N PRO A 45 7.09 18.46 5.23
CA PRO A 45 6.08 19.49 5.08
C PRO A 45 5.94 20.31 6.39
N GLU A 46 5.49 21.56 6.27
CA GLU A 46 5.29 22.43 7.44
C GLU A 46 4.18 21.97 8.35
N SER A 47 3.14 21.32 7.79
CA SER A 47 1.97 20.82 8.53
C SER A 47 1.57 19.44 8.09
N VAL A 48 0.96 18.70 9.02
CA VAL A 48 0.37 17.39 8.78
C VAL A 48 -0.92 17.54 7.95
N ARG A 49 -1.22 16.58 7.11
CA ARG A 49 -2.51 16.52 6.40
C ARG A 49 -3.65 16.36 7.41
N ASP A 50 -4.77 17.03 7.14
CA ASP A 50 -5.98 16.88 7.96
C ASP A 50 -6.56 15.48 7.79
N GLY A 51 -6.98 14.88 8.91
CA GLY A 51 -7.51 13.53 8.98
C GLY A 51 -9.02 13.41 8.82
N ASP A 52 -9.76 14.53 8.96
CA ASP A 52 -11.20 14.51 9.21
C ASP A 52 -12.04 13.92 8.07
N GLU A 53 -11.57 13.95 6.81
CA GLU A 53 -12.33 13.44 5.66
C GLU A 53 -11.69 12.23 4.96
N LEU A 54 -10.56 11.74 5.46
CA LEU A 54 -9.79 10.70 4.76
C LEU A 54 -10.56 9.39 4.61
N GLU A 55 -11.34 8.98 5.62
CA GLU A 55 -12.17 7.77 5.54
C GLU A 55 -13.25 7.89 4.46
N ALA A 56 -13.94 9.04 4.41
CA ALA A 56 -14.99 9.29 3.40
C ALA A 56 -14.38 9.33 1.99
N LYS A 57 -13.24 9.98 1.85
CA LYS A 57 -12.49 10.04 0.58
C LYS A 57 -12.05 8.65 0.11
N ALA A 58 -11.55 7.81 1.02
CA ALA A 58 -11.18 6.44 0.68
C ALA A 58 -12.36 5.62 0.18
N LEU A 59 -13.52 5.68 0.86
CA LEU A 59 -14.72 4.94 0.45
C LEU A 59 -15.24 5.34 -0.95
N THR A 60 -14.91 6.53 -1.41
CA THR A 60 -15.31 7.00 -2.75
C THR A 60 -14.24 6.80 -3.80
N ALA A 61 -12.96 6.97 -3.44
CA ALA A 61 -11.84 6.97 -4.36
C ALA A 61 -11.19 5.59 -4.55
N ARG A 62 -11.22 4.71 -3.54
CA ARG A 62 -10.52 3.41 -3.59
C ARG A 62 -11.07 2.51 -4.68
N LEU A 63 -10.16 1.96 -5.47
CA LEU A 63 -10.49 1.12 -6.61
C LEU A 63 -11.10 -0.23 -6.20
N ASP A 64 -10.63 -0.83 -5.10
CA ASP A 64 -11.17 -2.08 -4.57
C ASP A 64 -12.63 -1.94 -4.09
N VAL A 65 -12.96 -0.82 -3.41
CA VAL A 65 -14.34 -0.50 -3.01
C VAL A 65 -15.23 -0.27 -4.23
N GLN A 66 -14.73 0.46 -5.24
CA GLN A 66 -15.46 0.68 -6.49
C GLN A 66 -15.68 -0.63 -7.25
N ALA A 67 -14.69 -1.52 -7.31
CA ALA A 67 -14.79 -2.83 -7.93
C ALA A 67 -15.87 -3.68 -7.24
N ALA A 68 -15.85 -3.75 -5.90
CA ALA A 68 -16.85 -4.49 -5.12
C ALA A 68 -18.28 -3.95 -5.31
N ARG A 69 -18.44 -2.62 -5.42
CA ARG A 69 -19.74 -1.99 -5.74
C ARG A 69 -20.23 -2.39 -7.13
N ARG A 70 -19.37 -2.29 -8.15
CA ARG A 70 -19.72 -2.67 -9.54
C ARG A 70 -20.06 -4.14 -9.67
N GLU A 71 -19.34 -5.02 -8.96
CA GLU A 71 -19.65 -6.44 -8.89
C GLU A 71 -21.06 -6.67 -8.30
N THR A 72 -21.35 -6.03 -7.17
CA THR A 72 -22.65 -6.12 -6.51
C THR A 72 -23.78 -5.60 -7.40
N GLU A 73 -23.59 -4.48 -8.10
CA GLU A 73 -24.55 -3.94 -9.07
C GLU A 73 -24.77 -4.89 -10.26
N GLY A 74 -23.69 -5.48 -10.76
CA GLY A 74 -23.77 -6.50 -11.84
C GLY A 74 -24.59 -7.71 -11.44
N LEU A 75 -24.35 -8.23 -10.23
CA LEU A 75 -25.10 -9.36 -9.69
C LEU A 75 -26.57 -9.00 -9.36
N ALA A 76 -26.85 -7.79 -8.92
CA ALA A 76 -28.22 -7.29 -8.74
C ALA A 76 -29.01 -7.28 -10.07
N LYS A 77 -28.38 -6.78 -11.14
CA LYS A 77 -28.97 -6.80 -12.49
C LYS A 77 -29.19 -8.23 -12.99
N SER A 78 -28.20 -9.11 -12.77
CA SER A 78 -28.29 -10.53 -13.12
C SER A 78 -29.42 -11.23 -12.36
N LEU A 79 -29.58 -10.96 -11.07
CA LEU A 79 -30.68 -11.48 -10.25
C LEU A 79 -32.03 -10.98 -10.77
N GLY A 80 -32.15 -9.68 -11.11
CA GLY A 80 -33.35 -9.11 -11.73
C GLY A 80 -33.74 -9.85 -13.01
N LEU A 81 -32.78 -10.06 -13.91
CA LEU A 81 -32.98 -10.83 -15.15
C LEU A 81 -33.40 -12.28 -14.85
N THR A 82 -32.73 -12.95 -13.89
CA THR A 82 -33.03 -14.32 -13.48
C THR A 82 -34.47 -14.45 -12.94
N ARG A 83 -34.94 -13.48 -12.17
CA ARG A 83 -36.30 -13.43 -11.66
C ARG A 83 -37.35 -13.26 -12.77
N VAL A 84 -37.06 -12.44 -13.77
CA VAL A 84 -37.95 -12.22 -14.92
C VAL A 84 -38.01 -13.47 -15.81
N THR A 85 -36.84 -14.05 -16.06
CA THR A 85 -36.72 -15.24 -16.96
C THR A 85 -36.86 -16.57 -16.26
N ARG A 86 -37.33 -16.62 -15.01
CA ARG A 86 -37.39 -17.86 -14.20
C ARG A 86 -38.21 -18.97 -14.81
N TYR A 87 -39.23 -18.63 -15.60
CA TYR A 87 -40.14 -19.55 -16.23
C TYR A 87 -39.64 -20.05 -17.59
N VAL A 88 -38.57 -19.51 -18.13
CA VAL A 88 -38.00 -19.86 -19.42
C VAL A 88 -36.54 -20.19 -19.21
N ASP A 89 -36.17 -21.45 -19.41
CA ASP A 89 -34.79 -21.89 -19.22
C ASP A 89 -33.94 -21.63 -20.46
N LEU A 90 -34.49 -21.91 -21.61
CA LEU A 90 -33.89 -21.68 -22.93
C LEU A 90 -34.95 -21.23 -23.92
N LEU A 91 -34.65 -20.16 -24.65
CA LEU A 91 -35.37 -19.78 -25.85
C LEU A 91 -34.35 -19.64 -26.97
N GLU A 92 -34.36 -20.59 -27.88
CA GLU A 92 -33.49 -20.58 -29.05
C GLU A 92 -34.33 -20.36 -30.30
N VAL A 93 -33.93 -19.42 -31.14
CA VAL A 93 -34.58 -19.14 -32.41
C VAL A 93 -33.54 -19.32 -33.51
N GLY A 94 -33.66 -20.34 -34.31
CA GLY A 94 -32.77 -20.69 -35.40
C GLY A 94 -33.41 -20.54 -36.76
N ALA A 95 -32.64 -20.16 -37.77
CA ALA A 95 -33.05 -20.28 -39.18
C ALA A 95 -32.35 -21.47 -39.78
N LEU A 96 -33.15 -22.43 -40.25
CA LEU A 96 -32.67 -23.65 -40.87
C LEU A 96 -32.69 -23.50 -42.39
N ARG A 97 -31.63 -23.97 -43.03
CA ARG A 97 -31.52 -24.10 -44.46
C ARG A 97 -30.94 -25.50 -44.79
N ASN A 98 -31.82 -26.42 -45.17
CA ASN A 98 -31.40 -27.73 -45.56
C ASN A 98 -31.34 -27.85 -47.10
N ARG A 99 -30.27 -28.48 -47.61
CA ARG A 99 -30.06 -28.69 -49.04
C ARG A 99 -29.62 -30.12 -49.24
N GLU A 100 -30.52 -30.94 -49.78
CA GLU A 100 -30.24 -32.31 -50.22
C GLU A 100 -30.06 -32.35 -51.73
N THR A 101 -29.20 -33.27 -52.19
CA THR A 101 -28.92 -33.42 -53.64
C THR A 101 -30.13 -34.02 -54.32
N GLY A 102 -30.77 -33.24 -55.19
CA GLY A 102 -31.96 -33.66 -55.94
C GLY A 102 -33.31 -33.18 -55.38
N GLU A 103 -33.28 -32.47 -54.23
CA GLU A 103 -34.49 -31.91 -53.65
C GLU A 103 -34.43 -30.33 -53.60
N PRO A 104 -35.59 -29.67 -53.63
CA PRO A 104 -35.63 -28.19 -53.51
C PRO A 104 -35.14 -27.77 -52.12
N VAL A 105 -34.39 -26.64 -52.05
CA VAL A 105 -33.88 -26.10 -50.80
C VAL A 105 -35.00 -25.82 -49.83
N GLN A 106 -35.00 -26.55 -48.70
CA GLN A 106 -35.94 -26.32 -47.60
C GLN A 106 -35.40 -25.20 -46.70
N ARG A 107 -36.26 -24.24 -46.37
CA ARG A 107 -35.99 -23.15 -45.43
C ARG A 107 -37.04 -23.22 -44.33
N GLY A 108 -36.57 -23.14 -43.07
CA GLY A 108 -37.46 -23.20 -41.92
C GLY A 108 -36.93 -22.34 -40.76
N TRP A 109 -37.79 -22.15 -39.82
CA TRP A 109 -37.44 -21.55 -38.53
C TRP A 109 -37.58 -22.63 -37.46
N GLU A 110 -36.65 -22.70 -36.57
CA GLU A 110 -36.69 -23.53 -35.39
C GLU A 110 -36.80 -22.66 -34.14
N VAL A 111 -37.77 -23.00 -33.30
CA VAL A 111 -37.93 -22.32 -32.02
C VAL A 111 -37.92 -23.39 -30.94
N GLU A 112 -36.84 -23.42 -30.13
CA GLU A 112 -36.77 -24.30 -28.98
C GLU A 112 -37.09 -23.47 -27.72
N LEU A 113 -38.11 -23.91 -26.98
CA LEU A 113 -38.52 -23.37 -25.72
C LEU A 113 -38.41 -24.42 -24.64
N ARG A 114 -37.47 -24.25 -23.68
CA ARG A 114 -37.31 -25.13 -22.53
C ARG A 114 -37.91 -24.49 -21.30
N VAL A 115 -38.92 -25.13 -20.72
CA VAL A 115 -39.63 -24.68 -19.54
C VAL A 115 -39.26 -25.61 -18.37
N PRO A 116 -38.78 -25.09 -17.23
CA PRO A 116 -38.43 -25.89 -16.06
C PRO A 116 -39.72 -26.27 -15.29
N ILE A 117 -40.24 -27.48 -15.59
CA ILE A 117 -41.56 -27.92 -15.06
C ILE A 117 -41.46 -28.37 -13.60
N PHE A 118 -40.28 -28.80 -13.12
CA PHE A 118 -40.14 -29.42 -11.79
C PHE A 118 -39.88 -28.41 -10.67
N ASP A 119 -39.18 -27.29 -10.92
CA ASP A 119 -38.81 -26.31 -9.88
C ASP A 119 -39.23 -24.88 -10.21
N PHE A 120 -39.81 -24.62 -11.38
CA PHE A 120 -40.17 -23.29 -11.90
C PHE A 120 -39.04 -22.26 -11.76
N GLY A 121 -37.77 -22.69 -11.89
CA GLY A 121 -36.57 -21.86 -11.77
C GLY A 121 -36.25 -21.43 -10.35
N GLY A 122 -36.85 -22.07 -9.33
CA GLY A 122 -36.63 -21.73 -7.91
C GLY A 122 -35.18 -21.90 -7.49
N ALA A 123 -34.54 -23.01 -7.80
CA ALA A 123 -33.16 -23.28 -7.47
C ALA A 123 -32.19 -22.26 -8.11
N ARG A 124 -32.45 -21.90 -9.39
CA ARG A 124 -31.66 -20.88 -10.11
C ARG A 124 -31.78 -19.48 -9.46
N THR A 125 -33.01 -19.12 -9.12
CA THR A 125 -33.26 -17.82 -8.43
C THR A 125 -32.61 -17.80 -7.04
N ALA A 126 -32.75 -18.85 -6.22
CA ALA A 126 -32.11 -18.96 -4.91
C ALA A 126 -30.57 -18.90 -5.01
N ARG A 127 -29.97 -19.54 -6.01
CA ARG A 127 -28.54 -19.45 -6.26
C ARG A 127 -28.12 -18.01 -6.60
N ALA A 128 -28.87 -17.32 -7.46
CA ALA A 128 -28.58 -15.93 -7.83
C ALA A 128 -28.72 -14.98 -6.63
N GLU A 129 -29.72 -15.18 -5.77
CA GLU A 129 -29.89 -14.45 -4.52
C GLU A 129 -28.72 -14.65 -3.55
N ASN A 130 -28.27 -15.89 -3.38
CA ASN A 130 -27.13 -16.20 -2.53
C ASN A 130 -25.82 -15.58 -3.05
N LEU A 131 -25.59 -15.60 -4.37
CA LEU A 131 -24.43 -14.94 -4.98
C LEU A 131 -24.47 -13.42 -4.80
N TYR A 132 -25.64 -12.82 -4.96
CA TYR A 132 -25.84 -11.39 -4.70
C TYR A 132 -25.55 -11.05 -3.23
N MET A 133 -26.12 -11.78 -2.29
CA MET A 133 -25.87 -11.58 -0.85
C MET A 133 -24.40 -11.77 -0.47
N GLN A 134 -23.74 -12.75 -1.09
CA GLN A 134 -22.30 -12.92 -0.92
C GLN A 134 -21.51 -11.68 -1.39
N ALA A 135 -21.86 -11.12 -2.54
CA ALA A 135 -21.20 -9.91 -3.05
C ALA A 135 -21.46 -8.68 -2.15
N VAL A 136 -22.70 -8.53 -1.64
CA VAL A 136 -23.05 -7.47 -0.68
C VAL A 136 -22.18 -7.56 0.58
N ASN A 137 -22.06 -8.76 1.16
CA ASN A 137 -21.24 -8.98 2.34
C ASN A 137 -19.75 -8.75 2.08
N ARG A 138 -19.24 -9.16 0.90
CA ARG A 138 -17.85 -8.86 0.49
C ARG A 138 -17.62 -7.36 0.32
N ALA A 139 -18.55 -6.65 -0.29
CA ALA A 139 -18.47 -5.20 -0.44
C ALA A 139 -18.47 -4.48 0.92
N ALA A 140 -19.29 -4.93 1.87
CA ALA A 140 -19.31 -4.42 3.23
C ALA A 140 -17.97 -4.68 3.96
N ASP A 141 -17.42 -5.90 3.87
CA ASP A 141 -16.12 -6.26 4.44
C ASP A 141 -15.00 -5.39 3.83
N THR A 142 -14.98 -5.22 2.52
CA THR A 142 -14.00 -4.36 1.83
C THR A 142 -14.10 -2.91 2.32
N ALA A 143 -15.30 -2.37 2.50
CA ALA A 143 -15.49 -1.01 2.99
C ALA A 143 -15.04 -0.85 4.46
N ILE A 144 -15.29 -1.84 5.32
CA ILE A 144 -14.85 -1.86 6.72
C ILE A 144 -13.33 -1.90 6.79
N ARG A 145 -12.69 -2.78 6.01
CA ARG A 145 -11.22 -2.87 5.92
C ARG A 145 -10.62 -1.57 5.42
N ALA A 146 -11.17 -0.99 4.36
CA ALA A 146 -10.71 0.27 3.80
C ALA A 146 -10.67 1.38 4.87
N ARG A 147 -11.71 1.51 5.68
CA ARG A 147 -11.75 2.49 6.77
C ARG A 147 -10.70 2.22 7.85
N SER A 148 -10.53 0.95 8.23
CA SER A 148 -9.55 0.56 9.24
C SER A 148 -8.12 0.82 8.76
N GLU A 149 -7.78 0.45 7.53
CA GLU A 149 -6.48 0.65 6.92
C GLU A 149 -6.11 2.14 6.80
N VAL A 150 -7.07 2.99 6.42
CA VAL A 150 -6.85 4.45 6.37
C VAL A 150 -6.55 5.02 7.76
N ARG A 151 -7.26 4.58 8.80
CA ARG A 151 -6.97 5.03 10.17
C ARG A 151 -5.60 4.57 10.65
N GLU A 152 -5.24 3.33 10.36
CA GLU A 152 -3.94 2.76 10.72
C GLU A 152 -2.80 3.51 10.01
N THR A 153 -2.89 3.66 8.69
CA THR A 153 -1.86 4.35 7.90
C THR A 153 -1.76 5.83 8.24
N TYR A 154 -2.88 6.49 8.54
CA TYR A 154 -2.87 7.87 9.00
C TYR A 154 -2.21 8.01 10.38
N GLY A 155 -2.46 7.09 11.31
CA GLY A 155 -1.79 7.05 12.61
C GLY A 155 -0.28 6.87 12.46
N ALA A 156 0.16 5.96 11.59
CA ALA A 156 1.57 5.74 11.27
C ALA A 156 2.21 6.99 10.63
N TYR A 157 1.54 7.60 9.65
CA TYR A 157 1.97 8.85 9.00
C TYR A 157 2.17 9.98 10.02
N ARG A 158 1.21 10.19 10.92
CA ARG A 158 1.30 11.25 11.93
C ARG A 158 2.44 11.00 12.91
N THR A 159 2.57 9.76 13.39
CA THR A 159 3.66 9.39 14.31
C THR A 159 5.03 9.56 13.65
N ALA A 160 5.18 9.14 12.39
CA ALA A 160 6.43 9.29 11.65
C ALA A 160 6.77 10.79 11.41
N PHE A 161 5.76 11.63 11.14
CA PHE A 161 5.94 13.08 11.04
C PHE A 161 6.43 13.69 12.34
N ASP A 162 5.75 13.41 13.45
CA ASP A 162 6.09 13.96 14.76
C ASP A 162 7.51 13.54 15.18
N LEU A 163 7.88 12.29 14.91
CA LEU A 163 9.22 11.77 15.19
C LEU A 163 10.30 12.47 14.33
N ALA A 164 10.08 12.55 13.02
CA ALA A 164 11.04 13.20 12.13
C ALA A 164 11.20 14.69 12.44
N ARG A 165 10.10 15.37 12.79
CA ARG A 165 10.10 16.76 13.24
C ARG A 165 10.88 16.94 14.53
N HIS A 166 10.68 16.08 15.52
CA HIS A 166 11.41 16.13 16.79
C HIS A 166 12.93 15.96 16.59
N TYR A 167 13.34 15.03 15.72
CA TYR A 167 14.76 14.91 15.38
C TYR A 167 15.30 16.15 14.69
N ARG A 168 14.55 16.74 13.73
CA ARG A 168 14.97 17.93 12.99
C ARG A 168 15.09 19.16 13.88
N ASP A 169 14.08 19.41 14.72
CA ASP A 169 13.92 20.68 15.41
C ASP A 169 14.62 20.69 16.78
N GLU A 170 14.79 19.53 17.41
CA GLU A 170 15.31 19.44 18.77
C GLU A 170 16.60 18.62 18.86
N ILE A 171 16.60 17.35 18.44
CA ILE A 171 17.72 16.45 18.71
C ILE A 171 18.97 16.84 17.94
N VAL A 172 18.87 17.05 16.63
CA VAL A 172 20.02 17.37 15.79
C VAL A 172 20.65 18.74 16.18
N PRO A 173 19.87 19.82 16.40
CA PRO A 173 20.44 21.08 16.87
C PRO A 173 21.08 20.99 18.26
N LEU A 174 20.46 20.24 19.19
CA LEU A 174 21.01 20.01 20.51
C LEU A 174 22.35 19.26 20.44
N ARG A 175 22.42 18.19 19.66
CA ARG A 175 23.68 17.44 19.48
C ARG A 175 24.77 18.27 18.84
N LYS A 176 24.42 19.12 17.88
CA LYS A 176 25.38 20.07 17.30
C LYS A 176 25.98 20.99 18.35
N ARG A 177 25.17 21.58 19.24
CA ARG A 177 25.64 22.43 20.33
C ARG A 177 26.52 21.66 21.30
N ILE A 178 26.14 20.44 21.67
CA ILE A 178 26.95 19.57 22.56
C ILE A 178 28.33 19.33 21.94
N SER A 179 28.39 19.01 20.64
CA SER A 179 29.65 18.78 19.94
C SER A 179 30.53 20.04 19.84
N GLU A 180 29.93 21.22 19.64
CA GLU A 180 30.63 22.49 19.66
C GLU A 180 31.25 22.76 21.06
N GLU A 181 30.49 22.55 22.12
CA GLU A 181 30.96 22.67 23.50
C GLU A 181 32.05 21.65 23.86
N MET A 182 31.91 20.42 23.40
CA MET A 182 32.90 19.36 23.61
C MET A 182 34.25 19.74 22.94
N LEU A 183 34.18 20.28 21.73
CA LEU A 183 35.36 20.77 21.02
C LEU A 183 36.05 21.91 21.78
N LEU A 184 35.29 22.86 22.34
CA LEU A 184 35.83 23.94 23.16
C LEU A 184 36.48 23.42 24.42
N ARG A 185 35.88 22.47 25.12
CA ARG A 185 36.46 21.81 26.30
C ARG A 185 37.75 21.08 25.97
N TYR A 186 37.79 20.34 24.85
CA TYR A 186 38.98 19.66 24.38
C TYR A 186 40.12 20.67 24.11
N ASN A 187 39.84 21.76 23.41
CA ASN A 187 40.81 22.82 23.14
C ASN A 187 41.32 23.51 24.42
N GLY A 188 40.48 23.60 25.46
CA GLY A 188 40.83 24.07 26.79
C GLY A 188 41.51 23.03 27.68
N MET A 189 41.85 21.85 27.14
CA MET A 189 42.45 20.72 27.89
C MET A 189 41.57 20.20 29.05
N LEU A 190 40.24 20.42 28.98
CA LEU A 190 39.27 19.99 29.99
C LEU A 190 38.58 18.69 29.67
N SER A 191 38.82 18.11 28.50
CA SER A 191 38.27 16.85 28.03
C SER A 191 39.31 16.02 27.33
N SER A 192 39.15 14.69 27.38
CA SER A 192 40.03 13.74 26.71
C SER A 192 39.66 13.56 25.23
N VAL A 193 40.62 13.07 24.42
CA VAL A 193 40.39 12.69 23.01
C VAL A 193 39.31 11.59 22.91
N PHE A 194 39.24 10.70 23.89
CA PHE A 194 38.25 9.63 23.89
C PHE A 194 36.83 10.14 24.05
N GLU A 195 36.62 11.16 24.90
CA GLU A 195 35.32 11.82 25.07
C GLU A 195 34.91 12.55 23.79
N LEU A 196 35.84 13.28 23.16
CA LEU A 196 35.59 13.96 21.89
C LEU A 196 35.20 12.96 20.77
N LEU A 197 35.90 11.84 20.68
CA LEU A 197 35.57 10.80 19.70
C LEU A 197 34.24 10.09 20.01
N ALA A 198 33.90 9.89 21.29
CA ALA A 198 32.61 9.35 21.69
C ALA A 198 31.47 10.30 21.29
N ASP A 199 31.59 11.58 21.58
CA ASP A 199 30.61 12.61 21.19
C ASP A 199 30.46 12.69 19.67
N ALA A 200 31.55 12.69 18.91
CA ALA A 200 31.50 12.70 17.45
C ALA A 200 30.73 11.47 16.88
N ARG A 201 30.90 10.29 17.49
CA ARG A 201 30.11 9.09 17.08
C ARG A 201 28.63 9.24 17.40
N GLU A 202 28.28 9.82 18.55
CA GLU A 202 26.89 10.05 18.91
C GLU A 202 26.24 11.13 18.02
N ALA A 203 27.00 12.17 17.65
CA ALA A 203 26.53 13.17 16.69
C ALA A 203 26.20 12.57 15.33
N VAL A 204 27.08 11.72 14.80
CA VAL A 204 26.83 10.97 13.54
C VAL A 204 25.63 10.04 13.69
N ALA A 205 25.49 9.34 14.81
CA ALA A 205 24.36 8.46 15.07
C ALA A 205 23.02 9.23 15.10
N SER A 206 23.00 10.42 15.69
CA SER A 206 21.80 11.27 15.73
C SER A 206 21.37 11.77 14.34
N VAL A 207 22.33 12.12 13.48
CA VAL A 207 22.04 12.49 12.08
C VAL A 207 21.51 11.29 11.29
N ASN A 208 22.09 10.11 11.48
CA ASN A 208 21.59 8.89 10.84
C ASN A 208 20.16 8.56 11.29
N ALA A 209 19.86 8.68 12.59
CA ALA A 209 18.52 8.48 13.11
C ALA A 209 17.51 9.49 12.53
N TYR A 210 17.91 10.74 12.33
CA TYR A 210 17.09 11.74 11.65
C TYR A 210 16.80 11.34 10.19
N LEU A 211 17.80 10.90 9.43
CA LEU A 211 17.64 10.46 8.05
C LEU A 211 16.72 9.22 7.96
N GLU A 212 16.84 8.30 8.91
CA GLU A 212 15.94 7.15 9.02
C GLU A 212 14.51 7.59 9.33
N ALA A 213 14.30 8.48 10.27
CA ALA A 213 12.98 9.02 10.60
C ALA A 213 12.35 9.79 9.41
N GLN A 214 13.15 10.55 8.66
CA GLN A 214 12.71 11.25 7.46
C GLN A 214 12.32 10.26 6.35
N ARG A 215 13.09 9.19 6.15
CA ARG A 215 12.73 8.11 5.22
C ARG A 215 11.41 7.45 5.62
N ASP A 216 11.26 7.11 6.90
CA ASP A 216 10.09 6.42 7.41
C ASP A 216 8.83 7.29 7.29
N PHE A 217 8.96 8.61 7.45
CA PHE A 217 7.87 9.55 7.14
C PHE A 217 7.44 9.48 5.67
N TRP A 218 8.37 9.51 4.73
CA TRP A 218 8.02 9.46 3.30
C TRP A 218 7.44 8.11 2.88
N LEU A 219 7.87 7.01 3.52
CA LEU A 219 7.25 5.71 3.32
C LEU A 219 5.81 5.69 3.86
N ALA A 220 5.59 6.21 5.07
CA ALA A 220 4.26 6.30 5.66
C ALA A 220 3.32 7.24 4.86
N ASP A 221 3.83 8.32 4.27
CA ASP A 221 3.06 9.18 3.36
C ASP A 221 2.64 8.43 2.08
N ALA A 222 3.54 7.65 1.50
CA ALA A 222 3.23 6.83 0.33
C ALA A 222 2.21 5.73 0.65
N ASP A 223 2.32 5.08 1.81
CA ASP A 223 1.38 4.06 2.28
C ASP A 223 -0.01 4.66 2.51
N LEU A 224 -0.09 5.87 3.11
CA LEU A 224 -1.35 6.59 3.27
C LEU A 224 -1.97 6.94 1.92
N GLN A 225 -1.21 7.44 0.96
CA GLN A 225 -1.70 7.73 -0.39
C GLN A 225 -2.23 6.48 -1.08
N MET A 226 -1.53 5.35 -0.93
CA MET A 226 -1.96 4.06 -1.46
C MET A 226 -3.25 3.58 -0.80
N ALA A 227 -3.36 3.69 0.52
CA ALA A 227 -4.58 3.35 1.27
C ALA A 227 -5.78 4.20 0.88
N LEU A 228 -5.57 5.44 0.43
CA LEU A 228 -6.64 6.34 -0.03
C LEU A 228 -7.11 6.07 -1.47
N THR A 229 -6.29 5.44 -2.32
CA THR A 229 -6.57 5.36 -3.77
C THR A 229 -6.67 3.94 -4.31
N THR A 230 -5.70 3.09 -4.01
CA THR A 230 -5.56 1.82 -4.71
C THR A 230 -6.11 0.64 -3.93
N GLY A 231 -5.97 0.66 -2.62
CA GLY A 231 -6.31 -0.44 -1.73
C GLY A 231 -5.23 -0.67 -0.69
N SER A 232 -5.24 -1.85 -0.08
CA SER A 232 -4.31 -2.22 0.99
C SER A 232 -2.86 -2.03 0.56
N PRO A 233 -2.03 -1.28 1.29
CA PRO A 233 -0.60 -1.24 1.04
C PRO A 233 -0.08 -2.68 1.16
N GLY A 234 0.21 -3.29 0.01
CA GLY A 234 0.56 -4.70 -0.05
C GLY A 234 1.82 -4.98 0.76
N GLY A 235 1.68 -5.60 1.91
CA GLY A 235 2.73 -6.34 2.64
C GLY A 235 4.08 -5.68 2.91
N GLY A 236 4.24 -4.41 2.54
CA GLY A 236 5.45 -3.61 2.74
C GLY A 236 5.38 -2.75 3.99
N GLY A 237 4.44 -3.03 4.92
CA GLY A 237 4.38 -2.33 6.19
C GLY A 237 5.75 -2.32 6.82
N VAL A 238 6.35 -1.14 6.92
CA VAL A 238 7.50 -0.91 7.78
C VAL A 238 7.01 -1.23 9.18
N ALA A 239 7.23 -2.48 9.61
CA ALA A 239 7.14 -2.80 11.01
C ALA A 239 8.11 -1.82 11.67
N MET A 240 7.57 -0.77 12.31
CA MET A 240 8.37 0.13 13.13
C MET A 240 9.14 -0.75 14.09
N LYS A 241 10.42 -0.95 13.76
CA LYS A 241 11.34 -1.64 14.64
C LYS A 241 11.45 -0.71 15.86
N ALA A 242 10.66 -1.03 16.89
CA ALA A 242 10.76 -0.34 18.17
C ALA A 242 12.24 -0.28 18.50
N ALA A 243 12.77 0.94 18.62
CA ALA A 243 14.14 1.13 19.05
C ALA A 243 14.24 0.43 20.41
N ALA A 244 14.95 -0.68 20.44
CA ALA A 244 15.20 -1.37 21.69
C ALA A 244 15.90 -0.36 22.60
N PRO A 245 15.41 -0.14 23.83
CA PRO A 245 16.09 0.74 24.76
C PRO A 245 17.51 0.21 24.91
N ALA A 246 18.50 1.09 24.73
CA ALA A 246 19.89 0.78 24.96
C ALA A 246 20.00 0.21 26.37
N ALA A 247 20.40 -1.05 26.49
CA ALA A 247 20.64 -1.66 27.78
C ALA A 247 21.66 -0.82 28.54
N PRO A 248 21.42 -0.48 29.82
CA PRO A 248 22.40 0.25 30.60
C PRO A 248 23.68 -0.59 30.66
N ALA A 249 24.81 0.01 30.32
CA ALA A 249 26.12 -0.58 30.49
C ALA A 249 26.27 -0.99 31.94
N GLY A 250 26.17 -2.30 32.22
CA GLY A 250 26.38 -2.85 33.53
C GLY A 250 27.78 -2.56 33.99
N GLY A 251 27.91 -1.76 35.05
CA GLY A 251 29.13 -1.64 35.81
C GLY A 251 29.44 -3.01 36.43
N GLY A 252 30.53 -3.59 35.97
CA GLY A 252 31.14 -4.77 36.59
C GLY A 252 32.42 -4.35 37.31
N HIS A 253 32.50 -4.71 38.51
CA HIS A 253 33.60 -4.51 39.48
C HIS A 253 34.98 -4.85 38.94
#